data_1f906c8a750d1481be3eae5287d7327a
#
_entry.id   1f906c8a750d1481be3eae5287d7327a
#
_cell.length_a   1.000
_cell.length_b   1.000
_cell.length_c   1.000
_cell.angle_alpha   90.00
_cell.angle_beta   90.00
_cell.angle_gamma   90.00
#
_symmetry.space_group_name_H-M   'P 1'
#
loop_
_entity.id
_entity.type
_entity.pdbx_description
1 polymer ?
#
loop_
_entity_poly.entity_id
_entity_poly.type
_entity_poly.pdbx_seq_one_letter_code
_entity_poly.pdbx_strand_id
1 'polypeptide(L)'
;LNLNLFVEGVGKVMSSRIIEYPFKVESKFIVSDTISDFSYNLIIDKNNLEIKNLKNNKTYVFNDLQTKGIKHDLPFDISNIKIGNWVENSYNINFINTYSLVSQLKKEIIVSQVGNNSDIISINLENSNSEYARNILNELIDVFNDDGIRDRQLIHKRTIDFVNDRYEYLANELESIELEKQKFKASNNIVDLGVNSSVSVNRNLKY
;
A
#
# COMPACT_ATOMS: atom_id res chain seq x y z
N LEU A 1 -8.91 3.71 3.21
CA LEU A 1 -9.92 4.56 2.54
C LEU A 1 -10.40 3.88 1.26
N ASN A 2 -11.71 3.66 1.12
CA ASN A 2 -12.26 3.23 -0.17
C ASN A 2 -12.52 4.48 -1.03
N LEU A 3 -11.52 4.88 -1.79
CA LEU A 3 -11.59 6.10 -2.60
C LEU A 3 -12.40 5.91 -3.90
N ASN A 4 -12.55 4.67 -4.35
CA ASN A 4 -13.21 4.33 -5.61
C ASN A 4 -14.74 4.43 -5.52
N LEU A 5 -15.34 4.06 -4.38
CA LEU A 5 -16.77 4.12 -4.11
C LEU A 5 -17.03 5.23 -3.10
N PHE A 6 -17.81 6.23 -3.51
CA PHE A 6 -18.12 7.37 -2.64
C PHE A 6 -19.55 7.86 -2.82
N VAL A 7 -20.04 8.59 -1.83
CA VAL A 7 -21.38 9.15 -1.79
C VAL A 7 -21.31 10.67 -1.82
N GLU A 8 -22.18 11.26 -2.61
CA GLU A 8 -22.39 12.72 -2.64
C GLU A 8 -23.82 13.01 -2.19
N GLY A 9 -23.97 13.98 -1.31
CA GLY A 9 -25.28 14.54 -1.00
C GLY A 9 -25.73 15.48 -2.14
N VAL A 10 -26.95 15.30 -2.59
CA VAL A 10 -27.53 16.14 -3.65
C VAL A 10 -28.32 17.27 -3.01
N GLY A 11 -27.65 18.41 -2.85
CA GLY A 11 -28.28 19.65 -2.39
C GLY A 11 -29.05 20.37 -3.51
N LYS A 12 -29.82 21.40 -3.17
CA LYS A 12 -30.63 22.19 -4.14
C LYS A 12 -29.79 22.93 -5.18
N VAL A 13 -28.55 23.24 -4.87
CA VAL A 13 -27.67 24.07 -5.72
C VAL A 13 -26.45 23.30 -6.18
N MET A 14 -25.89 22.43 -5.33
CA MET A 14 -24.64 21.76 -5.59
C MET A 14 -24.63 20.38 -4.91
N SER A 15 -24.01 19.40 -5.55
CA SER A 15 -23.69 18.12 -4.91
C SER A 15 -22.30 18.21 -4.28
N SER A 16 -22.15 17.65 -3.09
CA SER A 16 -20.86 17.60 -2.39
C SER A 16 -20.57 16.20 -1.86
N ARG A 17 -19.30 15.80 -1.89
CA ARG A 17 -18.87 14.55 -1.30
C ARG A 17 -19.09 14.58 0.22
N ILE A 18 -19.77 13.54 0.74
CA ILE A 18 -20.07 13.42 2.17
C ILE A 18 -19.38 12.16 2.72
N ILE A 19 -18.95 12.23 3.97
CA ILE A 19 -18.31 11.11 4.68
C ILE A 19 -19.34 10.36 5.51
N GLU A 20 -20.28 11.09 6.11
CA GLU A 20 -21.37 10.53 6.91
C GLU A 20 -22.68 10.57 6.15
N TYR A 21 -23.29 9.41 5.95
CA TYR A 21 -24.60 9.25 5.31
C TYR A 21 -25.42 8.16 6.03
N PRO A 22 -26.75 8.19 5.93
CA PRO A 22 -27.64 7.39 6.78
C PRO A 22 -27.78 5.92 6.38
N PHE A 23 -26.89 5.38 5.57
CA PHE A 23 -26.98 4.00 5.06
C PHE A 23 -25.58 3.37 4.91
N LYS A 24 -25.53 2.08 4.69
CA LYS A 24 -24.30 1.37 4.36
C LYS A 24 -24.33 0.94 2.89
N VAL A 25 -23.27 1.25 2.15
CA VAL A 25 -23.05 0.78 0.77
C VAL A 25 -21.95 -0.27 0.79
N GLU A 26 -22.23 -1.43 0.19
CA GLU A 26 -21.27 -2.51 0.02
C GLU A 26 -21.14 -2.84 -1.47
N SER A 27 -19.94 -2.80 -2.03
CA SER A 27 -19.71 -3.22 -3.41
C SER A 27 -19.83 -4.74 -3.54
N LYS A 28 -20.43 -5.23 -4.64
CA LYS A 28 -20.54 -6.66 -4.97
C LYS A 28 -19.31 -7.20 -5.71
N PHE A 29 -18.36 -6.36 -5.99
CA PHE A 29 -17.15 -6.71 -6.73
C PHE A 29 -15.91 -6.32 -5.94
N ILE A 30 -14.82 -7.02 -6.20
CA ILE A 30 -13.49 -6.60 -5.76
C ILE A 30 -13.08 -5.44 -6.67
N VAL A 31 -12.59 -4.35 -6.09
CA VAL A 31 -12.08 -3.21 -6.85
C VAL A 31 -11.02 -3.71 -7.83
N SER A 32 -11.31 -3.62 -9.12
CA SER A 32 -10.40 -4.03 -10.19
C SER A 32 -10.41 -2.97 -11.30
N ASP A 33 -9.32 -2.86 -12.02
CA ASP A 33 -9.16 -1.89 -13.13
C ASP A 33 -10.08 -2.16 -14.31
N THR A 34 -10.77 -3.32 -14.33
CA THR A 34 -11.68 -3.73 -15.40
C THR A 34 -13.09 -3.19 -15.24
N ILE A 35 -13.44 -2.62 -14.08
CA ILE A 35 -14.78 -2.10 -13.83
C ILE A 35 -14.85 -0.66 -14.33
N SER A 36 -15.85 -0.40 -15.20
CA SER A 36 -16.11 0.95 -15.69
C SER A 36 -16.80 1.82 -14.64
N ASP A 37 -16.53 3.11 -14.70
CA ASP A 37 -17.16 4.11 -13.85
C ASP A 37 -18.69 4.03 -13.93
N PHE A 38 -19.35 4.18 -12.79
CA PHE A 38 -20.81 4.27 -12.72
C PHE A 38 -21.26 5.34 -11.72
N SER A 39 -22.46 5.83 -11.95
CA SER A 39 -23.11 6.77 -11.06
C SER A 39 -24.60 6.44 -10.96
N TYR A 40 -25.10 6.36 -9.75
CA TYR A 40 -26.50 6.09 -9.43
C TYR A 40 -27.02 7.16 -8.50
N ASN A 41 -28.21 7.68 -8.80
CA ASN A 41 -28.92 8.53 -7.87
C ASN A 41 -29.83 7.66 -6.98
N LEU A 42 -29.73 7.86 -5.69
CA LEU A 42 -30.49 7.18 -4.64
C LEU A 42 -31.47 8.17 -4.02
N ILE A 43 -32.74 7.85 -4.01
CA ILE A 43 -33.76 8.61 -3.32
C ILE A 43 -34.40 7.74 -2.24
N ILE A 44 -34.40 8.27 -1.01
CA ILE A 44 -35.00 7.59 0.15
C ILE A 44 -36.30 8.30 0.49
N ASP A 45 -37.42 7.61 0.33
CA ASP A 45 -38.73 8.10 0.70
C ASP A 45 -39.39 7.12 1.68
N LYS A 46 -39.74 7.60 2.86
CA LYS A 46 -40.37 6.89 4.00
C LYS A 46 -40.08 5.39 4.08
N ASN A 47 -40.64 4.57 3.19
CA ASN A 47 -40.47 3.12 3.15
C ASN A 47 -39.95 2.61 1.79
N ASN A 48 -39.73 3.50 0.83
CA ASN A 48 -39.32 3.14 -0.52
C ASN A 48 -37.88 3.62 -0.78
N LEU A 49 -37.15 2.79 -1.51
CA LEU A 49 -35.82 3.09 -1.99
C LEU A 49 -35.86 3.12 -3.52
N GLU A 50 -35.62 4.26 -4.11
CA GLU A 50 -35.51 4.41 -5.55
C GLU A 50 -34.07 4.63 -5.95
N ILE A 51 -33.56 3.81 -6.88
CA ILE A 51 -32.18 3.87 -7.37
C ILE A 51 -32.22 4.04 -8.88
N LYS A 52 -31.74 5.16 -9.37
CA LYS A 52 -31.68 5.49 -10.79
C LYS A 52 -30.25 5.49 -11.30
N ASN A 53 -29.97 4.70 -12.33
CA ASN A 53 -28.68 4.75 -13.03
C ASN A 53 -28.62 6.03 -13.88
N LEU A 54 -27.64 6.89 -13.61
CA LEU A 54 -27.51 8.19 -14.29
C LEU A 54 -26.98 8.06 -15.73
N LYS A 55 -26.39 6.91 -16.10
CA LYS A 55 -25.84 6.68 -17.43
C LYS A 55 -26.89 6.19 -18.43
N ASN A 56 -27.78 5.28 -18.01
CA ASN A 56 -28.77 4.66 -18.89
C ASN A 56 -30.25 4.94 -18.48
N ASN A 57 -30.46 5.75 -17.45
CA ASN A 57 -31.76 6.12 -16.87
C ASN A 57 -32.61 4.95 -16.36
N LYS A 58 -32.03 3.74 -16.21
CA LYS A 58 -32.73 2.59 -15.63
C LYS A 58 -33.02 2.85 -14.16
N THR A 59 -34.28 2.69 -13.74
CA THR A 59 -34.72 2.90 -12.37
C THR A 59 -35.10 1.57 -11.72
N TYR A 60 -34.69 1.40 -10.47
CA TYR A 60 -35.03 0.28 -9.61
C TYR A 60 -35.79 0.81 -8.41
N VAL A 61 -36.91 0.21 -8.09
CA VAL A 61 -37.72 0.60 -6.93
C VAL A 61 -37.83 -0.60 -5.99
N PHE A 62 -37.49 -0.37 -4.74
CA PHE A 62 -37.57 -1.36 -3.67
C PHE A 62 -38.56 -0.87 -2.63
N ASN A 63 -39.55 -1.72 -2.31
CA ASN A 63 -40.57 -1.44 -1.29
C ASN A 63 -40.05 -1.74 0.14
N ASP A 64 -38.74 -1.87 0.28
CA ASP A 64 -38.04 -2.02 1.54
C ASP A 64 -36.78 -1.10 1.51
N LEU A 65 -36.36 -0.64 2.68
CA LEU A 65 -35.21 0.25 2.83
C LEU A 65 -33.88 -0.50 2.79
N GLN A 66 -33.82 -1.58 2.01
CA GLN A 66 -32.58 -2.33 1.78
C GLN A 66 -32.63 -3.04 0.43
N THR A 67 -31.45 -3.23 -0.14
CA THR A 67 -31.27 -4.06 -1.35
C THR A 67 -30.56 -5.36 -1.03
N LYS A 68 -29.92 -5.47 0.14
CA LYS A 68 -29.17 -6.66 0.57
C LYS A 68 -30.11 -7.86 0.74
N GLY A 69 -29.77 -8.95 0.08
CA GLY A 69 -30.59 -10.17 0.08
C GLY A 69 -31.69 -10.22 -0.99
N ILE A 70 -31.89 -9.14 -1.75
CA ILE A 70 -32.79 -9.07 -2.88
C ILE A 70 -32.01 -9.28 -4.18
N LYS A 71 -32.51 -10.13 -5.07
CA LYS A 71 -31.86 -10.36 -6.37
C LYS A 71 -32.10 -9.16 -7.29
N HIS A 72 -31.02 -8.49 -7.67
CA HIS A 72 -31.03 -7.34 -8.58
C HIS A 72 -29.68 -7.20 -9.29
N ASP A 73 -29.64 -6.40 -10.36
CA ASP A 73 -28.46 -6.18 -11.22
C ASP A 73 -27.60 -4.98 -10.79
N LEU A 74 -27.85 -4.40 -9.59
CA LEU A 74 -27.02 -3.31 -9.10
C LEU A 74 -25.63 -3.83 -8.70
N PRO A 75 -24.56 -3.06 -8.97
CA PRO A 75 -23.18 -3.44 -8.64
C PRO A 75 -22.84 -3.29 -7.15
N PHE A 76 -23.78 -2.85 -6.35
CA PHE A 76 -23.64 -2.65 -4.90
C PHE A 76 -24.94 -3.04 -4.17
N ASP A 77 -24.81 -3.24 -2.87
CA ASP A 77 -25.93 -3.41 -1.95
C ASP A 77 -26.05 -2.21 -1.01
N ILE A 78 -27.27 -1.86 -0.65
CA ILE A 78 -27.60 -0.84 0.35
C ILE A 78 -28.26 -1.53 1.53
N SER A 79 -27.84 -1.15 2.74
CA SER A 79 -28.39 -1.71 3.99
C SER A 79 -28.27 -0.69 5.13
N ASN A 80 -28.88 -1.01 6.26
CA ASN A 80 -28.79 -0.24 7.51
C ASN A 80 -29.22 1.23 7.34
N ILE A 81 -30.26 1.49 6.56
CA ILE A 81 -30.78 2.85 6.40
C ILE A 81 -31.34 3.33 7.74
N LYS A 82 -30.79 4.41 8.25
CA LYS A 82 -31.28 5.08 9.46
C LYS A 82 -32.32 6.11 9.05
N ILE A 83 -33.57 5.88 9.45
CA ILE A 83 -34.66 6.85 9.25
C ILE A 83 -34.48 7.95 10.32
N GLY A 84 -34.29 9.19 9.90
CA GLY A 84 -34.10 10.34 10.79
C GLY A 84 -34.21 11.66 10.03
N ASN A 85 -34.02 12.79 10.73
CA ASN A 85 -34.00 14.13 10.14
C ASN A 85 -32.68 14.37 9.39
N TRP A 86 -32.44 13.67 8.31
CA TRP A 86 -31.31 13.94 7.44
C TRP A 86 -31.62 15.16 6.55
N VAL A 87 -30.63 15.98 6.33
CA VAL A 87 -30.78 17.23 5.56
C VAL A 87 -31.11 16.95 4.10
N GLU A 88 -30.70 15.79 3.60
CA GLU A 88 -30.84 15.38 2.20
C GLU A 88 -31.56 14.04 2.10
N ASN A 89 -32.50 13.95 1.15
CA ASN A 89 -33.20 12.70 0.83
C ASN A 89 -32.71 12.07 -0.49
N SER A 90 -31.77 12.73 -1.15
CA SER A 90 -31.20 12.28 -2.43
C SER A 90 -29.68 12.24 -2.34
N TYR A 91 -29.11 11.13 -2.80
CA TYR A 91 -27.69 10.87 -2.76
C TYR A 91 -27.21 10.33 -4.11
N ASN A 92 -26.00 10.70 -4.53
CA ASN A 92 -25.35 10.06 -5.65
C ASN A 92 -24.32 9.05 -5.13
N ILE A 93 -24.42 7.80 -5.57
CA ILE A 93 -23.44 6.75 -5.32
C ILE A 93 -22.59 6.64 -6.58
N ASN A 94 -21.34 7.02 -6.46
CA ASN A 94 -20.38 7.07 -7.56
C ASN A 94 -19.28 6.04 -7.36
N PHE A 95 -18.87 5.41 -8.44
CA PHE A 95 -17.67 4.59 -8.51
C PHE A 95 -16.79 5.10 -9.65
N ILE A 96 -15.53 5.32 -9.34
CA ILE A 96 -14.48 5.67 -10.29
C ILE A 96 -13.44 4.53 -10.29
N ASN A 97 -13.07 4.04 -11.46
CA ASN A 97 -12.06 3.00 -11.54
C ASN A 97 -10.69 3.53 -11.03
N THR A 98 -9.84 2.62 -10.57
CA THR A 98 -8.57 2.98 -9.91
C THR A 98 -7.68 3.82 -10.82
N TYR A 99 -7.60 3.50 -12.10
CA TYR A 99 -6.76 4.24 -13.03
C TYR A 99 -7.23 5.69 -13.21
N SER A 100 -8.53 5.90 -13.42
CA SER A 100 -9.14 7.24 -13.52
C SER A 100 -8.95 8.04 -12.24
N LEU A 101 -9.19 7.40 -11.08
CA LEU A 101 -9.02 8.02 -9.78
C LEU A 101 -7.57 8.46 -9.53
N VAL A 102 -6.59 7.59 -9.77
CA VAL A 102 -5.17 7.92 -9.63
C VAL A 102 -4.77 9.04 -10.58
N SER A 103 -5.27 9.00 -11.83
CA SER A 103 -5.01 10.07 -12.80
C SER A 103 -5.58 11.41 -12.37
N GLN A 104 -6.75 11.41 -11.73
CA GLN A 104 -7.37 12.62 -11.18
C GLN A 104 -6.57 13.14 -9.98
N LEU A 105 -6.28 12.29 -8.98
CA LEU A 105 -5.52 12.69 -7.79
C LEU A 105 -4.12 13.22 -8.14
N LYS A 106 -3.45 12.63 -9.14
CA LYS A 106 -2.14 13.14 -9.62
C LYS A 106 -2.20 14.56 -10.19
N LYS A 107 -3.34 14.99 -10.67
CA LYS A 107 -3.54 16.38 -11.17
C LYS A 107 -3.91 17.34 -10.06
N GLU A 108 -4.62 16.86 -9.05
CA GLU A 108 -5.12 17.68 -7.93
C GLU A 108 -4.05 17.87 -6.84
N ILE A 109 -3.16 16.88 -6.64
CA ILE A 109 -2.09 16.96 -5.64
C ILE A 109 -0.90 17.73 -6.23
N ILE A 110 -0.57 18.85 -5.59
CA ILE A 110 0.58 19.68 -5.95
C ILE A 110 1.68 19.46 -4.92
N VAL A 111 2.85 19.02 -5.39
CA VAL A 111 4.04 18.82 -4.56
C VAL A 111 5.07 19.87 -4.93
N SER A 112 5.59 20.59 -3.95
CA SER A 112 6.62 21.60 -4.13
C SER A 112 7.65 21.60 -3.02
N GLN A 113 8.90 21.98 -3.33
CA GLN A 113 9.95 22.17 -2.34
C GLN A 113 9.76 23.52 -1.64
N VAL A 114 9.92 23.56 -0.33
CA VAL A 114 9.81 24.80 0.47
C VAL A 114 11.18 25.46 0.58
N GLY A 115 11.37 26.53 -0.19
CA GLY A 115 12.64 27.28 -0.20
C GLY A 115 13.73 26.69 -1.10
N ASN A 116 14.83 27.40 -1.23
CA ASN A 116 15.99 26.93 -2.00
C ASN A 116 16.90 26.08 -1.11
N ASN A 117 17.24 24.86 -1.56
CA ASN A 117 18.10 23.92 -0.84
C ASN A 117 17.52 23.43 0.50
N SER A 118 16.21 23.27 0.61
CA SER A 118 15.53 22.71 1.78
C SER A 118 15.13 21.26 1.52
N ASP A 119 15.22 20.41 2.53
CA ASP A 119 14.69 19.03 2.51
C ASP A 119 13.19 18.98 2.85
N ILE A 120 12.53 20.14 2.96
CA ILE A 120 11.11 20.26 3.28
C ILE A 120 10.30 20.27 2.00
N ILE A 121 9.31 19.40 1.93
CA ILE A 121 8.34 19.26 0.84
C ILE A 121 6.98 19.74 1.33
N SER A 122 6.31 20.56 0.55
CA SER A 122 4.90 20.94 0.74
C SER A 122 4.03 20.12 -0.18
N ILE A 123 2.98 19.51 0.37
CA ILE A 123 1.97 18.75 -0.39
C ILE A 123 0.63 19.45 -0.19
N ASN A 124 0.01 19.86 -1.29
CA ASN A 124 -1.26 20.58 -1.27
C ASN A 124 -2.30 19.82 -2.09
N LEU A 125 -3.52 19.76 -1.58
CA LEU A 125 -4.69 19.20 -2.25
C LEU A 125 -5.88 20.14 -2.02
N GLU A 126 -6.44 20.66 -3.10
CA GLU A 126 -7.66 21.49 -3.06
C GLU A 126 -8.88 20.62 -3.26
N ASN A 127 -9.81 20.65 -2.31
CA ASN A 127 -11.07 19.91 -2.41
C ASN A 127 -12.18 20.63 -1.67
N SER A 128 -13.42 20.50 -2.12
CA SER A 128 -14.61 21.08 -1.47
C SER A 128 -14.87 20.51 -0.07
N ASN A 129 -14.39 19.28 0.20
CA ASN A 129 -14.46 18.63 1.51
C ASN A 129 -13.06 18.58 2.12
N SER A 130 -12.82 19.43 3.12
CA SER A 130 -11.52 19.57 3.80
C SER A 130 -11.11 18.31 4.59
N GLU A 131 -12.09 17.59 5.14
CA GLU A 131 -11.84 16.34 5.87
C GLU A 131 -11.41 15.21 4.90
N TYR A 132 -12.05 15.11 3.76
CA TYR A 132 -11.66 14.19 2.70
C TYR A 132 -10.22 14.48 2.20
N ALA A 133 -9.91 15.76 1.93
CA ALA A 133 -8.56 16.17 1.51
C ALA A 133 -7.50 15.81 2.57
N ARG A 134 -7.78 16.07 3.85
CA ARG A 134 -6.90 15.71 4.96
C ARG A 134 -6.65 14.21 5.04
N ASN A 135 -7.70 13.41 4.91
CA ASN A 135 -7.60 11.96 4.99
C ASN A 135 -6.74 11.41 3.83
N ILE A 136 -6.88 11.94 2.62
CA ILE A 136 -6.03 11.56 1.48
C ILE A 136 -4.56 11.90 1.74
N LEU A 137 -4.29 13.13 2.22
CA LEU A 137 -2.91 13.56 2.47
C LEU A 137 -2.25 12.74 3.59
N ASN A 138 -2.99 12.43 4.66
CA ASN A 138 -2.47 11.58 5.73
C ASN A 138 -2.16 10.16 5.21
N GLU A 139 -3.09 9.54 4.49
CA GLU A 139 -2.89 8.21 3.91
C GLU A 139 -1.69 8.20 2.93
N LEU A 140 -1.54 9.26 2.12
CA LEU A 140 -0.41 9.40 1.22
C LEU A 140 0.93 9.45 1.99
N ILE A 141 0.97 10.17 3.10
CA ILE A 141 2.16 10.26 3.96
C ILE A 141 2.45 8.91 4.61
N ASP A 142 1.43 8.22 5.11
CA ASP A 142 1.58 6.91 5.74
C ASP A 142 2.10 5.86 4.74
N VAL A 143 1.52 5.80 3.54
CA VAL A 143 1.98 4.91 2.46
C VAL A 143 3.41 5.24 2.04
N PHE A 144 3.77 6.52 1.93
CA PHE A 144 5.13 6.95 1.60
C PHE A 144 6.15 6.53 2.67
N ASN A 145 5.79 6.68 3.94
CA ASN A 145 6.64 6.25 5.05
C ASN A 145 6.84 4.73 5.06
N ASP A 146 5.76 3.98 4.87
CA ASP A 146 5.81 2.51 4.80
C ASP A 146 6.68 2.02 3.64
N ASP A 147 6.55 2.64 2.48
CA ASP A 147 7.35 2.34 1.29
C ASP A 147 8.83 2.62 1.54
N GLY A 148 9.16 3.77 2.14
CA GLY A 148 10.51 4.12 2.55
C GLY A 148 11.11 3.18 3.61
N ILE A 149 10.31 2.61 4.49
CA ILE A 149 10.75 1.57 5.43
C ILE A 149 11.05 0.26 4.69
N ARG A 150 10.17 -0.17 3.80
CA ARG A 150 10.35 -1.38 2.99
C ARG A 150 11.60 -1.31 2.11
N ASP A 151 11.83 -0.18 1.46
CA ASP A 151 13.02 0.05 0.64
C ASP A 151 14.30 -0.08 1.45
N ARG A 152 14.35 0.53 2.64
CA ARG A 152 15.50 0.40 3.54
C ARG A 152 15.71 -1.05 3.98
N GLN A 153 14.64 -1.76 4.35
CA GLN A 153 14.74 -3.18 4.71
C GLN A 153 15.24 -4.04 3.56
N LEU A 154 14.81 -3.77 2.33
CA LEU A 154 15.28 -4.47 1.14
C LEU A 154 16.76 -4.23 0.86
N ILE A 155 17.24 -2.98 1.02
CA ILE A 155 18.66 -2.64 0.90
C ILE A 155 19.48 -3.38 1.96
N HIS A 156 19.05 -3.35 3.23
CA HIS A 156 19.73 -4.06 4.30
C HIS A 156 19.78 -5.57 4.06
N LYS A 157 18.67 -6.17 3.62
CA LYS A 157 18.62 -7.59 3.29
C LYS A 157 19.62 -7.93 2.18
N ARG A 158 19.63 -7.19 1.09
CA ARG A 158 20.60 -7.40 -0.02
C ARG A 158 22.05 -7.25 0.44
N THR A 159 22.31 -6.32 1.35
CA THR A 159 23.64 -6.14 1.92
C THR A 159 24.06 -7.34 2.76
N ILE A 160 23.13 -7.88 3.59
CA ILE A 160 23.40 -9.08 4.40
C ILE A 160 23.64 -10.29 3.49
N ASP A 161 22.80 -10.50 2.48
CA ASP A 161 22.93 -11.58 1.52
C ASP A 161 24.30 -11.50 0.82
N PHE A 162 24.69 -10.33 0.32
CA PHE A 162 26.00 -10.10 -0.29
C PHE A 162 27.18 -10.41 0.66
N VAL A 163 27.07 -9.98 1.93
CA VAL A 163 28.12 -10.24 2.93
C VAL A 163 28.23 -11.73 3.23
N ASN A 164 27.08 -12.43 3.33
CA ASN A 164 27.06 -13.88 3.57
C ASN A 164 27.68 -14.65 2.39
N ASP A 165 27.30 -14.32 1.16
CA ASP A 165 27.87 -14.93 -0.04
C ASP A 165 29.39 -14.71 -0.12
N ARG A 166 29.84 -13.50 0.23
CA ARG A 166 31.28 -13.18 0.26
C ARG A 166 32.00 -13.92 1.36
N TYR A 167 31.38 -14.06 2.53
CA TYR A 167 31.93 -14.82 3.64
C TYR A 167 32.10 -16.31 3.28
N GLU A 168 31.06 -16.90 2.68
CA GLU A 168 31.10 -18.30 2.22
C GLU A 168 32.23 -18.53 1.17
N TYR A 169 32.31 -17.61 0.20
CA TYR A 169 33.36 -17.64 -0.80
C TYR A 169 34.77 -17.62 -0.15
N LEU A 170 34.98 -16.67 0.78
CA LEU A 170 36.28 -16.52 1.47
C LEU A 170 36.60 -17.71 2.39
N ALA A 171 35.60 -18.30 3.03
CA ALA A 171 35.77 -19.50 3.86
C ALA A 171 36.25 -20.70 3.02
N ASN A 172 35.60 -20.91 1.86
CA ASN A 172 35.99 -21.96 0.91
C ASN A 172 37.41 -21.73 0.33
N GLU A 173 37.77 -20.48 0.02
CA GLU A 173 39.11 -20.12 -0.45
C GLU A 173 40.16 -20.39 0.63
N LEU A 174 39.88 -20.00 1.88
CA LEU A 174 40.76 -20.28 3.03
C LEU A 174 40.96 -21.78 3.24
N GLU A 175 39.90 -22.57 3.21
CA GLU A 175 39.97 -24.03 3.32
C GLU A 175 40.87 -24.63 2.22
N SER A 176 40.68 -24.17 0.98
CA SER A 176 41.51 -24.61 -0.15
C SER A 176 42.99 -24.29 0.06
N ILE A 177 43.31 -23.08 0.52
CA ILE A 177 44.69 -22.64 0.81
C ILE A 177 45.27 -23.47 1.95
N GLU A 178 44.49 -23.74 3.00
CA GLU A 178 44.97 -24.58 4.13
C GLU A 178 45.26 -26.02 3.69
N LEU A 179 44.43 -26.61 2.84
CA LEU A 179 44.67 -27.93 2.27
C LEU A 179 45.92 -27.95 1.37
N GLU A 180 46.11 -26.95 0.54
CA GLU A 180 47.34 -26.80 -0.28
C GLU A 180 48.59 -26.65 0.60
N LYS A 181 48.50 -25.85 1.65
CA LYS A 181 49.60 -25.69 2.63
C LYS A 181 49.92 -27.00 3.32
N GLN A 182 48.93 -27.80 3.70
CA GLN A 182 49.13 -29.13 4.31
C GLN A 182 49.80 -30.08 3.32
N LYS A 183 49.35 -30.13 2.06
CA LYS A 183 49.95 -30.96 1.00
C LYS A 183 51.38 -30.56 0.76
N PHE A 184 51.67 -29.25 0.68
CA PHE A 184 53.03 -28.73 0.51
C PHE A 184 53.93 -29.11 1.67
N LYS A 185 53.48 -28.97 2.93
CA LYS A 185 54.22 -29.41 4.12
C LYS A 185 54.51 -30.91 4.11
N ALA A 186 53.52 -31.72 3.74
CA ALA A 186 53.66 -33.17 3.68
C ALA A 186 54.65 -33.61 2.57
N SER A 187 54.56 -33.03 1.37
CA SER A 187 55.44 -33.36 0.24
C SER A 187 56.90 -32.94 0.45
N ASN A 188 57.16 -31.92 1.25
CA ASN A 188 58.49 -31.42 1.51
C ASN A 188 59.04 -31.82 2.89
N ASN A 189 58.41 -32.73 3.60
CA ASN A 189 58.80 -33.20 4.95
C ASN A 189 59.03 -32.02 5.94
N ILE A 190 58.28 -30.91 5.78
CA ILE A 190 58.38 -29.73 6.64
C ILE A 190 57.58 -30.01 7.91
N VAL A 191 58.24 -30.49 8.93
CA VAL A 191 57.63 -30.59 10.28
C VAL A 191 57.65 -29.20 10.92
N ASP A 192 56.61 -28.85 11.63
CA ASP A 192 56.32 -27.50 12.14
C ASP A 192 57.54 -26.89 12.86
N LEU A 193 58.02 -25.74 12.38
CA LEU A 193 59.23 -25.05 12.88
C LEU A 193 59.15 -24.68 14.37
N GLY A 194 57.94 -24.59 14.92
CA GLY A 194 57.74 -24.34 16.36
C GLY A 194 58.16 -25.49 17.26
N VAL A 195 58.02 -26.73 16.82
CA VAL A 195 58.43 -27.93 17.59
C VAL A 195 59.87 -28.24 17.35
N ASN A 196 60.42 -28.03 16.14
CA ASN A 196 61.80 -28.31 15.81
C ASN A 196 62.77 -27.33 16.42
N SER A 197 62.44 -26.07 16.63
CA SER A 197 63.34 -25.09 17.28
C SER A 197 63.55 -25.42 18.76
N SER A 198 62.49 -25.87 19.47
CA SER A 198 62.65 -26.28 20.88
C SER A 198 63.47 -27.58 21.06
N VAL A 199 63.30 -28.51 20.10
CA VAL A 199 64.09 -29.77 20.11
C VAL A 199 65.56 -29.54 19.73
N SER A 200 65.82 -28.63 18.79
CA SER A 200 67.25 -28.27 18.38
C SER A 200 67.95 -27.48 19.47
N VAL A 201 67.28 -26.57 20.17
CA VAL A 201 67.85 -25.84 21.30
C VAL A 201 68.18 -26.76 22.47
N ASN A 202 67.27 -27.74 22.78
CA ASN A 202 67.55 -28.72 23.85
C ASN A 202 68.65 -29.72 23.54
N ARG A 203 68.95 -30.00 22.26
CA ARG A 203 70.08 -30.85 21.87
C ARG A 203 71.44 -30.12 22.01
N ASN A 204 71.48 -28.82 21.75
CA ASN A 204 72.72 -28.03 21.84
C ASN A 204 73.05 -27.60 23.28
N LEU A 205 72.16 -27.82 24.25
CA LEU A 205 72.41 -27.51 25.67
C LEU A 205 72.91 -28.75 26.49
N LYS A 206 73.15 -29.89 25.84
CA LYS A 206 73.62 -31.14 26.49
C LYS A 206 75.07 -31.53 26.14
N TYR A 207 75.93 -30.59 25.70
CA TYR A 207 77.41 -30.79 25.58
C TYR A 207 78.16 -29.73 26.37
#